data_25817567c1b648bd88c7d5222995b2cc
#
_entry.id   25817567c1b648bd88c7d5222995b2cc
#
_cell.length_a   1.000
_cell.length_b   1.000
_cell.length_c   1.000
_cell.angle_alpha   90.00
_cell.angle_beta   90.00
_cell.angle_gamma   90.00
#
_symmetry.space_group_name_H-M   'P 1'
#
loop_
_entity.id
_entity.type
_entity.pdbx_description
1 polymer ?
#
loop_
_entity_poly.entity_id
_entity_poly.type
_entity_poly.pdbx_seq_one_letter_code
_entity_poly.pdbx_strand_id
1 'polypeptide(L)'
;MILGIGVLMVVVHSVCFMALTQLEPGERSWIGAVYWTITTMSTLGYGDITFTSDAGRLFSLWVLLSGVVYMLVLLPFFVIQYVVTPWLDRRRAARTPRRVPPALRDHVLLVGSDAVTQTFAARAERSRVPAVVVLEDATLAGELHDQGRNVV
;
A
#
# COMPACT_ATOMS: atom_id res chain seq x y z
N MET A 1 5.06 5.05 11.19
CA MET A 1 3.89 5.81 11.69
C MET A 1 2.66 4.93 11.86
N ILE A 2 2.13 4.26 10.85
CA ILE A 2 0.90 3.44 10.95
C ILE A 2 1.07 2.25 11.92
N LEU A 3 2.17 1.50 11.88
CA LEU A 3 2.42 0.45 12.85
C LEU A 3 2.42 0.98 14.30
N GLY A 4 2.96 2.18 14.51
CA GLY A 4 2.90 2.83 15.83
C GLY A 4 1.47 3.16 16.27
N ILE A 5 0.60 3.55 15.34
CA ILE A 5 -0.83 3.76 15.62
C ILE A 5 -1.50 2.45 16.03
N GLY A 6 -1.22 1.35 15.33
CA GLY A 6 -1.75 0.03 15.69
C GLY A 6 -1.33 -0.43 17.07
N VAL A 7 -0.05 -0.28 17.41
CA VAL A 7 0.45 -0.59 18.75
C VAL A 7 -0.22 0.29 19.81
N LEU A 8 -0.33 1.59 19.54
CA LEU A 8 -1.02 2.53 20.45
C LEU A 8 -2.48 2.15 20.65
N MET A 9 -3.20 1.78 19.60
CA MET A 9 -4.59 1.30 19.69
C MET A 9 -4.69 0.06 20.57
N VAL A 10 -3.82 -0.93 20.37
CA VAL A 10 -3.80 -2.14 21.20
C VAL A 10 -3.54 -1.79 22.66
N VAL A 11 -2.58 -0.91 22.95
CA VAL A 11 -2.28 -0.48 24.34
C VAL A 11 -3.48 0.23 24.96
N VAL A 12 -4.05 1.22 24.26
CA VAL A 12 -5.20 2.00 24.78
C VAL A 12 -6.40 1.08 25.04
N HIS A 13 -6.76 0.22 24.10
CA HIS A 13 -7.88 -0.70 24.25
C HIS A 13 -7.63 -1.72 25.38
N SER A 14 -6.39 -2.22 25.53
CA SER A 14 -6.05 -3.14 26.63
C SER A 14 -6.13 -2.46 27.99
N VAL A 15 -5.74 -1.19 28.11
CA VAL A 15 -5.91 -0.41 29.35
C VAL A 15 -7.38 -0.19 29.65
N CYS A 16 -8.19 0.17 28.65
CA CYS A 16 -9.64 0.31 28.82
C CYS A 16 -10.30 -1.01 29.19
N PHE A 17 -9.88 -2.12 28.59
CA PHE A 17 -10.34 -3.47 28.97
C PHE A 17 -10.07 -3.73 30.46
N MET A 18 -8.85 -3.49 30.94
CA MET A 18 -8.49 -3.68 32.35
C MET A 18 -9.31 -2.80 33.30
N ALA A 19 -9.66 -1.59 32.87
CA ALA A 19 -10.51 -0.70 33.66
C ALA A 19 -11.95 -1.21 33.74
N LEU A 20 -12.54 -1.69 32.65
CA LEU A 20 -13.88 -2.21 32.56
C LEU A 20 -14.05 -3.55 33.29
N THR A 21 -13.06 -4.44 33.21
CA THR A 21 -13.10 -5.73 33.93
C THR A 21 -13.03 -5.59 35.46
N GLN A 22 -12.72 -4.38 35.99
CA GLN A 22 -12.89 -4.13 37.41
C GLN A 22 -14.37 -4.10 37.83
N LEU A 23 -15.28 -3.86 36.92
CA LEU A 23 -16.72 -3.77 37.15
C LEU A 23 -17.43 -5.09 36.85
N GLU A 24 -16.72 -6.10 36.33
CA GLU A 24 -17.29 -7.40 35.98
C GLU A 24 -16.54 -8.57 36.66
N PRO A 25 -17.21 -9.68 36.96
CA PRO A 25 -16.55 -10.88 37.46
C PRO A 25 -15.73 -11.54 36.36
N GLY A 26 -14.45 -11.84 36.60
CA GLY A 26 -13.57 -12.52 35.64
C GLY A 26 -12.11 -12.45 36.06
N GLU A 27 -11.27 -13.24 35.38
CA GLU A 27 -9.82 -13.20 35.56
C GLU A 27 -9.23 -11.94 34.95
N ARG A 28 -8.43 -11.23 35.74
CA ARG A 28 -7.75 -10.00 35.33
C ARG A 28 -6.31 -10.30 34.96
N SER A 29 -6.01 -10.32 33.67
CA SER A 29 -4.66 -10.52 33.17
C SER A 29 -4.35 -9.52 32.08
N TRP A 30 -3.18 -8.88 32.14
CA TRP A 30 -2.69 -8.03 31.05
C TRP A 30 -2.52 -8.79 29.74
N ILE A 31 -2.11 -10.05 29.83
CA ILE A 31 -2.00 -10.93 28.66
C ILE A 31 -3.39 -11.19 28.08
N GLY A 32 -4.39 -11.45 28.92
CA GLY A 32 -5.79 -11.61 28.52
C GLY A 32 -6.36 -10.34 27.87
N ALA A 33 -6.02 -9.15 28.40
CA ALA A 33 -6.44 -7.88 27.83
C ALA A 33 -5.88 -7.65 26.41
N VAL A 34 -4.59 -7.89 26.22
CA VAL A 34 -3.93 -7.77 24.90
C VAL A 34 -4.47 -8.81 23.93
N TYR A 35 -4.59 -10.04 24.37
CA TYR A 35 -5.16 -11.14 23.57
C TYR A 35 -6.57 -10.82 23.10
N TRP A 36 -7.47 -10.43 24.04
CA TRP A 36 -8.84 -10.06 23.71
C TRP A 36 -8.93 -8.87 22.75
N THR A 37 -8.09 -7.86 22.98
CA THR A 37 -8.04 -6.68 22.10
C THR A 37 -7.63 -7.07 20.68
N ILE A 38 -6.58 -7.86 20.53
CA ILE A 38 -6.09 -8.27 19.20
C ILE A 38 -7.12 -9.15 18.49
N THR A 39 -7.71 -10.13 19.19
CA THR A 39 -8.71 -11.03 18.61
C THR A 39 -10.00 -10.31 18.24
N THR A 40 -10.40 -9.28 19.00
CA THR A 40 -11.56 -8.45 18.68
C THR A 40 -11.26 -7.50 17.52
N MET A 41 -10.13 -6.81 17.53
CA MET A 41 -9.73 -5.90 16.43
C MET A 41 -9.54 -6.64 15.10
N SER A 42 -9.03 -7.88 15.13
CA SER A 42 -8.87 -8.72 13.95
C SER A 42 -10.16 -9.41 13.50
N THR A 43 -11.28 -9.17 14.19
CA THR A 43 -12.58 -9.80 13.94
C THR A 43 -12.61 -11.32 14.16
N LEU A 44 -11.60 -11.87 14.82
CA LEU A 44 -11.51 -13.31 15.10
C LEU A 44 -12.52 -13.75 16.17
N GLY A 45 -12.56 -13.02 17.30
CA GLY A 45 -13.58 -13.12 18.34
C GLY A 45 -13.89 -14.54 18.80
N TYR A 46 -12.94 -15.24 19.41
CA TYR A 46 -13.14 -16.62 19.88
C TYR A 46 -14.30 -16.80 20.89
N GLY A 47 -14.69 -15.72 21.60
CA GLY A 47 -15.80 -15.74 22.55
C GLY A 47 -15.47 -16.38 23.90
N ASP A 48 -14.22 -16.65 24.17
CA ASP A 48 -13.69 -17.18 25.45
C ASP A 48 -13.66 -16.11 26.53
N ILE A 49 -13.46 -14.85 26.16
CA ILE A 49 -13.54 -13.68 27.02
C ILE A 49 -14.63 -12.76 26.47
N THR A 50 -15.69 -12.54 27.23
CA THR A 50 -16.83 -11.72 26.81
C THR A 50 -17.29 -10.80 27.92
N PHE A 51 -17.76 -9.61 27.56
CA PHE A 51 -18.43 -8.70 28.48
C PHE A 51 -19.93 -9.02 28.58
N THR A 52 -20.47 -8.97 29.78
CA THR A 52 -21.89 -9.22 30.05
C THR A 52 -22.69 -7.94 30.24
N SER A 53 -22.04 -6.85 30.69
CA SER A 53 -22.64 -5.53 30.84
C SER A 53 -22.84 -4.80 29.52
N ASP A 54 -23.80 -3.89 29.47
CA ASP A 54 -24.04 -3.06 28.30
C ASP A 54 -22.84 -2.11 28.00
N ALA A 55 -22.19 -1.62 29.07
CA ALA A 55 -20.98 -0.81 28.91
C ALA A 55 -19.85 -1.60 28.26
N GLY A 56 -19.61 -2.85 28.67
CA GLY A 56 -18.63 -3.74 28.09
C GLY A 56 -18.96 -4.10 26.64
N ARG A 57 -20.24 -4.32 26.32
CA ARG A 57 -20.71 -4.58 24.95
C ARG A 57 -20.51 -3.37 24.04
N LEU A 58 -20.80 -2.16 24.50
CA LEU A 58 -20.54 -0.93 23.76
C LEU A 58 -19.03 -0.73 23.53
N PHE A 59 -18.21 -1.00 24.53
CA PHE A 59 -16.77 -0.99 24.38
C PHE A 59 -16.28 -2.01 23.35
N SER A 60 -16.83 -3.23 23.37
CA SER A 60 -16.50 -4.27 22.37
C SER A 60 -16.83 -3.83 20.95
N LEU A 61 -17.98 -3.18 20.73
CA LEU A 61 -18.35 -2.59 19.45
C LEU A 61 -17.36 -1.51 19.01
N TRP A 62 -16.95 -0.64 19.94
CA TRP A 62 -15.95 0.38 19.64
C TRP A 62 -14.60 -0.20 19.22
N VAL A 63 -14.10 -1.20 19.98
CA VAL A 63 -12.85 -1.90 19.66
C VAL A 63 -12.95 -2.60 18.31
N LEU A 64 -14.05 -3.28 18.03
CA LEU A 64 -14.31 -3.96 16.76
C LEU A 64 -14.30 -2.96 15.60
N LEU A 65 -15.07 -1.89 15.66
CA LEU A 65 -15.18 -0.90 14.59
C LEU A 65 -13.85 -0.21 14.31
N SER A 66 -13.14 0.21 15.36
CA SER A 66 -11.82 0.82 15.23
C SER A 66 -10.81 -0.16 14.65
N GLY A 67 -10.84 -1.43 15.04
CA GLY A 67 -10.00 -2.50 14.53
C GLY A 67 -10.28 -2.79 13.05
N VAL A 68 -11.54 -2.89 12.65
CA VAL A 68 -11.95 -3.09 11.25
C VAL A 68 -11.44 -1.96 10.36
N VAL A 69 -11.67 -0.72 10.75
CA VAL A 69 -11.17 0.45 9.99
C VAL A 69 -9.65 0.42 9.88
N TYR A 70 -8.95 0.13 10.97
CA TYR A 70 -7.50 0.08 10.96
C TYR A 70 -6.95 -1.09 10.10
N MET A 71 -7.42 -2.31 10.34
CA MET A 71 -6.88 -3.53 9.73
C MET A 71 -7.29 -3.72 8.27
N LEU A 72 -8.56 -3.41 7.92
CA LEU A 72 -9.09 -3.66 6.58
C LEU A 72 -8.97 -2.45 5.64
N VAL A 73 -8.87 -1.24 6.17
CA VAL A 73 -8.82 -0.03 5.33
C VAL A 73 -7.45 0.62 5.40
N LEU A 74 -7.02 1.07 6.58
CA LEU A 74 -5.81 1.89 6.71
C LEU A 74 -4.54 1.09 6.45
N LEU A 75 -4.42 -0.12 6.98
CA LEU A 75 -3.21 -0.92 6.89
C LEU A 75 -2.94 -1.40 5.45
N PRO A 76 -3.91 -2.01 4.71
CA PRO A 76 -3.69 -2.39 3.31
C PRO A 76 -3.42 -1.19 2.41
N PHE A 77 -4.16 -0.09 2.59
CA PHE A 77 -3.93 1.14 1.83
C PHE A 77 -2.49 1.65 2.01
N PHE A 78 -2.01 1.65 3.25
CA PHE A 78 -0.63 2.05 3.53
C PHE A 78 0.41 1.11 2.90
N VAL A 79 0.18 -0.20 3.00
CA VAL A 79 1.09 -1.19 2.39
C VAL A 79 1.16 -1.01 0.88
N ILE A 80 0.02 -0.81 0.23
CA ILE A 80 -0.02 -0.55 -1.21
C ILE A 80 0.74 0.74 -1.54
N GLN A 81 0.42 1.84 -0.86
CA GLN A 81 0.97 3.17 -1.17
C GLN A 81 2.47 3.29 -0.91
N TYR A 82 2.97 2.71 0.19
CA TYR A 82 4.34 2.94 0.64
C TYR A 82 5.29 1.76 0.43
N VAL A 83 4.78 0.59 0.15
CA VAL A 83 5.60 -0.61 -0.08
C VAL A 83 5.45 -1.12 -1.51
N VAL A 84 4.21 -1.39 -1.94
CA VAL A 84 3.97 -2.03 -3.22
C VAL A 84 4.25 -1.07 -4.38
N THR A 85 3.74 0.15 -4.33
CA THR A 85 3.93 1.15 -5.40
C THR A 85 5.41 1.46 -5.64
N PRO A 86 6.23 1.88 -4.65
CA PRO A 86 7.63 2.18 -4.89
C PRO A 86 8.46 0.93 -5.29
N TRP A 87 8.03 -0.26 -4.88
CA TRP A 87 8.69 -1.49 -5.30
C TRP A 87 8.40 -1.80 -6.78
N LEU A 88 7.16 -1.60 -7.25
CA LEU A 88 6.81 -1.73 -8.66
C LEU A 88 7.56 -0.72 -9.53
N ASP A 89 7.64 0.53 -9.08
CA ASP A 89 8.33 1.60 -9.82
C ASP A 89 9.83 1.30 -9.97
N ARG A 90 10.47 0.81 -8.90
CA ARG A 90 11.87 0.36 -8.96
C ARG A 90 12.05 -0.81 -9.92
N ARG A 91 11.11 -1.76 -9.96
CA ARG A 91 11.17 -2.88 -10.92
C ARG A 91 11.00 -2.43 -12.36
N ARG A 92 10.09 -1.49 -12.63
CA ARG A 92 9.90 -0.90 -13.97
C ARG A 92 11.17 -0.17 -14.42
N ALA A 93 11.69 0.72 -13.58
CA ALA A 93 12.93 1.44 -13.86
C ALA A 93 14.14 0.52 -14.12
N ALA A 94 14.21 -0.63 -13.45
CA ALA A 94 15.29 -1.61 -13.68
C ALA A 94 15.16 -2.38 -15.00
N ARG A 95 13.98 -2.42 -15.61
CA ARG A 95 13.73 -3.10 -16.89
C ARG A 95 13.90 -2.20 -18.10
N THR A 96 13.92 -0.89 -17.91
CA THR A 96 14.07 0.06 -18.99
C THR A 96 15.47 -0.05 -19.60
N PRO A 97 15.61 -0.28 -20.92
CA PRO A 97 16.89 -0.34 -21.56
C PRO A 97 17.58 1.03 -21.44
N ARG A 98 18.85 1.04 -21.02
CA ARG A 98 19.68 2.25 -20.95
C ARG A 98 20.53 2.46 -22.20
N ARG A 99 20.31 1.66 -23.21
CA ARG A 99 21.05 1.74 -24.49
C ARG A 99 20.12 1.44 -25.64
N VAL A 100 20.30 2.18 -26.72
CA VAL A 100 19.60 1.91 -27.98
C VAL A 100 19.99 0.53 -28.48
N PRO A 101 19.02 -0.33 -28.87
CA PRO A 101 19.35 -1.63 -29.44
C PRO A 101 20.28 -1.49 -30.65
N PRO A 102 21.38 -2.26 -30.75
CA PRO A 102 22.36 -2.12 -31.82
C PRO A 102 21.81 -2.45 -33.21
N ALA A 103 20.64 -3.08 -33.27
CA ALA A 103 19.94 -3.39 -34.52
C ALA A 103 19.17 -2.19 -35.10
N LEU A 104 18.94 -1.13 -34.35
CA LEU A 104 18.26 0.08 -34.81
C LEU A 104 19.27 0.99 -35.52
N ARG A 105 19.11 1.10 -36.84
CA ARG A 105 19.88 2.04 -37.71
C ARG A 105 18.93 3.09 -38.27
N ASP A 106 19.45 4.26 -38.56
CA ASP A 106 18.73 5.38 -39.18
C ASP A 106 17.47 5.78 -38.35
N HIS A 107 17.62 5.83 -37.01
CA HIS A 107 16.56 6.18 -36.10
C HIS A 107 16.60 7.66 -35.71
N VAL A 108 15.40 8.18 -35.37
CA VAL A 108 15.24 9.54 -34.83
C VAL A 108 15.29 9.48 -33.31
N LEU A 109 16.13 10.33 -32.72
CA LEU A 109 16.14 10.52 -31.26
C LEU A 109 15.20 11.67 -30.88
N LEU A 110 14.25 11.38 -30.02
CA LEU A 110 13.33 12.36 -29.46
C LEU A 110 13.65 12.51 -27.99
N VAL A 111 13.99 13.70 -27.55
CA VAL A 111 14.36 13.98 -26.17
C VAL A 111 13.22 14.70 -25.44
N GLY A 112 12.77 14.14 -24.35
CA GLY A 112 11.72 14.70 -23.51
C GLY A 112 10.40 13.94 -23.55
N SER A 113 9.46 14.37 -22.70
CA SER A 113 8.13 13.73 -22.51
C SER A 113 6.96 14.67 -22.84
N ASP A 114 7.21 15.79 -23.49
CA ASP A 114 6.20 16.78 -23.82
C ASP A 114 5.22 16.31 -24.91
N ALA A 115 4.11 17.01 -25.06
CA ALA A 115 3.09 16.69 -26.05
C ALA A 115 3.62 16.72 -27.49
N VAL A 116 4.63 17.55 -27.75
CA VAL A 116 5.27 17.65 -29.07
C VAL A 116 6.06 16.38 -29.37
N THR A 117 6.92 15.96 -28.45
CA THR A 117 7.69 14.71 -28.56
C THR A 117 6.78 13.49 -28.75
N GLN A 118 5.69 13.40 -27.99
CA GLN A 118 4.73 12.31 -28.13
C GLN A 118 4.04 12.30 -29.50
N THR A 119 3.68 13.49 -30.00
CA THR A 119 3.05 13.62 -31.33
C THR A 119 4.03 13.22 -32.45
N PHE A 120 5.30 13.62 -32.34
CA PHE A 120 6.34 13.21 -33.29
C PHE A 120 6.63 11.72 -33.25
N ALA A 121 6.71 11.12 -32.05
CA ALA A 121 6.86 9.68 -31.87
C ALA A 121 5.74 8.90 -32.56
N ALA A 122 4.46 9.29 -32.31
CA ALA A 122 3.32 8.67 -32.95
C ALA A 122 3.30 8.84 -34.48
N ARG A 123 3.82 9.96 -34.99
CA ARG A 123 3.94 10.21 -36.42
C ARG A 123 5.06 9.37 -37.05
N ALA A 124 6.21 9.25 -36.38
CA ALA A 124 7.31 8.40 -36.83
C ALA A 124 6.87 6.92 -36.92
N GLU A 125 6.14 6.42 -35.92
CA GLU A 125 5.59 5.06 -35.96
C GLU A 125 4.67 4.83 -37.17
N ARG A 126 3.77 5.77 -37.48
CA ARG A 126 2.88 5.70 -38.65
C ARG A 126 3.66 5.73 -39.99
N SER A 127 4.76 6.45 -40.00
CA SER A 127 5.64 6.56 -41.18
C SER A 127 6.67 5.44 -41.26
N ARG A 128 6.64 4.47 -40.33
CA ARG A 128 7.63 3.37 -40.21
C ARG A 128 9.07 3.84 -40.06
N VAL A 129 9.29 5.02 -39.51
CA VAL A 129 10.61 5.55 -39.17
C VAL A 129 10.92 5.10 -37.74
N PRO A 130 12.04 4.39 -37.51
CA PRO A 130 12.43 4.00 -36.18
C PRO A 130 12.66 5.25 -35.31
N ALA A 131 11.94 5.38 -34.22
CA ALA A 131 12.12 6.46 -33.26
C ALA A 131 12.48 5.90 -31.90
N VAL A 132 13.36 6.57 -31.18
CA VAL A 132 13.76 6.26 -29.82
C VAL A 132 13.50 7.50 -28.96
N VAL A 133 12.74 7.34 -27.90
CA VAL A 133 12.47 8.42 -26.96
C VAL A 133 13.48 8.34 -25.81
N VAL A 134 14.19 9.41 -25.58
CA VAL A 134 15.14 9.55 -24.48
C VAL A 134 14.47 10.30 -23.35
N LEU A 135 14.38 9.69 -22.19
CA LEU A 135 13.70 10.24 -21.02
C LEU A 135 14.64 10.29 -19.81
N GLU A 136 14.56 11.36 -19.07
CA GLU A 136 15.28 11.51 -17.81
C GLU A 136 14.59 10.75 -16.65
N ASP A 137 13.26 10.64 -16.70
CA ASP A 137 12.47 9.91 -15.72
C ASP A 137 12.40 8.41 -16.05
N ALA A 138 13.12 7.62 -15.27
CA ALA A 138 13.17 6.17 -15.43
C ALA A 138 11.82 5.46 -15.21
N THR A 139 10.91 6.07 -14.46
CA THR A 139 9.57 5.52 -14.19
C THR A 139 8.69 5.64 -15.43
N LEU A 140 8.67 6.84 -16.00
CA LEU A 140 7.93 7.13 -17.24
C LEU A 140 8.52 6.35 -18.43
N ALA A 141 9.86 6.23 -18.47
CA ALA A 141 10.53 5.41 -19.47
C ALA A 141 10.12 3.93 -19.38
N GLY A 142 9.99 3.39 -18.15
CA GLY A 142 9.49 2.04 -17.92
C GLY A 142 8.05 1.85 -18.40
N GLU A 143 7.17 2.81 -18.16
CA GLU A 143 5.78 2.75 -18.63
C GLU A 143 5.66 2.74 -20.14
N LEU A 144 6.42 3.60 -20.82
CA LEU A 144 6.43 3.65 -22.28
C LEU A 144 7.08 2.42 -22.90
N HIS A 145 8.10 1.85 -22.23
CA HIS A 145 8.71 0.59 -22.66
C HIS A 145 7.73 -0.58 -22.57
N ASP A 146 6.94 -0.67 -21.48
CA ASP A 146 5.90 -1.69 -21.30
C ASP A 146 4.77 -1.57 -22.34
N GLN A 147 4.56 -0.38 -22.91
CA GLN A 147 3.67 -0.13 -24.05
C GLN A 147 4.28 -0.51 -25.41
N GLY A 148 5.50 -1.06 -25.42
CA GLY A 148 6.22 -1.49 -26.64
C GLY A 148 6.93 -0.38 -27.38
N ARG A 149 7.12 0.79 -26.79
CA ARG A 149 7.86 1.89 -27.39
C ARG A 149 9.37 1.74 -27.17
N ASN A 150 10.15 2.16 -28.16
CA ASN A 150 11.62 2.22 -28.01
C ASN A 150 11.98 3.43 -27.15
N VAL A 151 12.34 3.19 -25.91
CA VAL A 151 12.70 4.22 -24.90
C VAL A 151 14.05 3.89 -24.28
N VAL A 152 14.82 4.92 -23.99
CA VAL A 152 16.13 4.82 -23.31
C VAL A 152 16.23 5.86 -22.21
#